data_0fedd9fb411cf86d929be4d6e54fd669
#
_entry.id   0fedd9fb411cf86d929be4d6e54fd669
#
_cell.length_a   1.000
_cell.length_b   1.000
_cell.length_c   1.000
_cell.angle_alpha   90.00
_cell.angle_beta   90.00
_cell.angle_gamma   90.00
#
_symmetry.space_group_name_H-M   'P 1'
#
loop_
_entity.id
_entity.type
_entity.pdbx_description
1 polymer ?
#
loop_
_entity_poly.entity_id
_entity_poly.type
_entity_poly.pdbx_seq_one_letter_code
_entity_poly.pdbx_strand_id
1 'polypeptide(L)'
;EAERQSYPLSTLHGFELTLVSVEESIRLFRTLPLSKRLKVPGLRGDRADIILGGALVIQAVMKRLGVEALTVAVNGLREGLFYEYFWGHLVDPVISDIRSFGVLNLARMYHYQKTHANHVRFLAGRMFDQLAPLHGYGAAERDLLAAAAILHDLGTVIGYDAHDVHSQTLLTNAGLPGYSPREIALIAL
;
A
#
# COMPACT_ATOMS: atom_id res chain seq x y z
N GLU A 1 15.26 3.43 -4.86
CA GLU A 1 14.94 4.62 -4.03
C GLU A 1 14.27 4.21 -2.72
N ALA A 2 13.23 3.36 -2.76
CA ALA A 2 12.56 2.88 -1.56
C ALA A 2 13.53 2.25 -0.53
N GLU A 3 14.49 1.44 -0.97
CA GLU A 3 15.54 0.89 -0.09
C GLU A 3 16.45 1.98 0.49
N ARG A 4 16.76 3.02 -0.26
CA ARG A 4 17.58 4.16 0.23
C ARG A 4 16.85 4.98 1.29
N GLN A 5 15.53 5.02 1.24
CA GLN A 5 14.67 5.73 2.20
C GLN A 5 14.20 4.86 3.38
N SER A 6 14.70 3.62 3.50
CA SER A 6 14.26 2.66 4.53
C SER A 6 12.74 2.48 4.54
N TYR A 7 12.18 2.30 3.34
CA TYR A 7 10.74 2.18 3.16
C TYR A 7 10.18 0.98 3.94
N PRO A 8 9.15 1.17 4.78
CA PRO A 8 8.78 0.20 5.81
C PRO A 8 8.03 -1.03 5.29
N LEU A 9 7.55 -1.01 4.04
CA LEU A 9 6.76 -2.10 3.47
C LEU A 9 7.53 -2.86 2.40
N SER A 10 7.26 -4.15 2.29
CA SER A 10 7.77 -5.01 1.20
C SER A 10 7.16 -4.69 -0.17
N THR A 11 5.97 -4.08 -0.19
CA THR A 11 5.29 -3.63 -1.40
C THR A 11 5.57 -2.15 -1.68
N LEU A 12 5.70 -1.79 -2.96
CA LEU A 12 5.88 -0.41 -3.40
C LEU A 12 4.55 0.30 -3.71
N HIS A 13 3.42 -0.34 -3.45
CA HIS A 13 2.12 0.31 -3.66
C HIS A 13 1.99 1.56 -2.80
N GLY A 14 1.61 2.67 -3.41
CA GLY A 14 1.51 3.96 -2.72
C GLY A 14 2.84 4.68 -2.49
N PHE A 15 3.99 4.10 -2.92
CA PHE A 15 5.27 4.80 -2.83
C PHE A 15 5.28 6.04 -3.74
N GLU A 16 5.68 7.17 -3.20
CA GLU A 16 5.80 8.41 -3.96
C GLU A 16 7.19 8.53 -4.59
N LEU A 17 7.23 8.56 -5.92
CA LEU A 17 8.43 8.73 -6.71
C LEU A 17 8.50 10.18 -7.22
N THR A 18 9.40 10.98 -6.67
CA THR A 18 9.56 12.38 -7.07
C THR A 18 10.39 12.53 -8.35
N LEU A 19 10.17 13.62 -9.09
CA LEU A 19 10.99 13.94 -10.27
C LEU A 19 12.47 14.09 -9.91
N VAL A 20 12.78 14.63 -8.73
CA VAL A 20 14.15 14.74 -8.21
C VAL A 20 14.79 13.36 -8.09
N SER A 21 14.09 12.39 -7.47
CA SER A 21 14.59 11.02 -7.32
C SER A 21 14.79 10.32 -8.67
N VAL A 22 13.92 10.59 -9.64
CA VAL A 22 14.08 10.09 -11.02
C VAL A 22 15.33 10.65 -11.66
N GLU A 23 15.58 11.96 -11.54
CA GLU A 23 16.76 12.62 -12.10
C GLU A 23 18.07 12.17 -11.45
N GLU A 24 18.06 11.93 -10.15
CA GLU A 24 19.20 11.35 -9.42
C GLU A 24 19.49 9.92 -9.91
N SER A 25 18.45 9.12 -10.10
CA SER A 25 18.56 7.76 -10.63
C SER A 25 19.14 7.77 -12.05
N ILE A 26 18.70 8.69 -12.91
CA ILE A 26 19.25 8.86 -14.26
C ILE A 26 20.73 9.23 -14.21
N ARG A 27 21.13 10.18 -13.35
CA ARG A 27 22.53 10.57 -13.16
C ARG A 27 23.38 9.35 -12.74
N LEU A 28 22.89 8.58 -11.77
CA LEU A 28 23.55 7.36 -11.30
C LEU A 28 23.73 6.35 -12.42
N PHE A 29 22.65 6.00 -13.13
CA PHE A 29 22.70 4.98 -14.18
C PHE A 29 23.51 5.40 -15.41
N ARG A 30 23.61 6.70 -15.71
CA ARG A 30 24.48 7.20 -16.78
C ARG A 30 25.96 7.02 -16.50
N THR A 31 26.37 7.14 -15.23
CA THR A 31 27.77 7.05 -14.82
C THR A 31 28.25 5.61 -14.59
N LEU A 32 27.31 4.68 -14.31
CA LEU A 32 27.65 3.30 -13.99
C LEU A 32 27.68 2.41 -15.25
N PRO A 33 28.76 1.65 -15.48
CA PRO A 33 28.76 0.58 -16.48
C PRO A 33 27.80 -0.54 -16.05
N LEU A 34 27.34 -1.36 -17.00
CA LEU A 34 26.35 -2.43 -16.76
C LEU A 34 26.73 -3.35 -15.60
N SER A 35 27.99 -3.75 -15.51
CA SER A 35 28.49 -4.61 -14.42
C SER A 35 28.35 -4.05 -13.02
N LYS A 36 28.37 -2.72 -12.90
CA LYS A 36 28.12 -2.01 -11.62
C LYS A 36 26.63 -1.75 -11.40
N ARG A 37 25.84 -1.54 -12.48
CA ARG A 37 24.38 -1.39 -12.35
C ARG A 37 23.73 -2.65 -11.76
N LEU A 38 24.21 -3.84 -12.14
CA LEU A 38 23.77 -5.14 -11.60
C LEU A 38 23.90 -5.25 -10.07
N LYS A 39 24.74 -4.42 -9.45
CA LYS A 39 24.99 -4.40 -8.00
C LYS A 39 24.22 -3.29 -7.27
N VAL A 40 23.43 -2.50 -7.99
CA VAL A 40 22.64 -1.43 -7.36
C VAL A 40 21.49 -2.07 -6.57
N PRO A 41 21.39 -1.80 -5.25
CA PRO A 41 20.32 -2.33 -4.41
C PRO A 41 18.92 -2.01 -4.99
N GLY A 42 18.01 -2.98 -4.94
CA GLY A 42 16.65 -2.85 -5.48
C GLY A 42 16.54 -2.92 -7.01
N LEU A 43 17.64 -2.96 -7.75
CA LEU A 43 17.60 -3.11 -9.19
C LEU A 43 17.69 -4.61 -9.57
N ARG A 44 16.62 -5.10 -10.20
CA ARG A 44 16.62 -6.47 -10.75
C ARG A 44 17.62 -6.59 -11.89
N GLY A 45 18.40 -7.67 -11.90
CA GLY A 45 19.45 -7.90 -12.89
C GLY A 45 18.96 -7.94 -14.33
N ASP A 46 17.75 -8.49 -14.56
CA ASP A 46 17.06 -8.56 -15.86
C ASP A 46 16.62 -7.18 -16.40
N ARG A 47 16.78 -6.12 -15.63
CA ARG A 47 16.41 -4.74 -16.00
C ARG A 47 17.58 -3.75 -16.01
N ALA A 48 18.78 -4.20 -15.64
CA ALA A 48 19.93 -3.33 -15.47
C ALA A 48 20.40 -2.67 -16.77
N ASP A 49 20.17 -3.30 -17.91
CA ASP A 49 20.49 -2.78 -19.24
C ASP A 49 19.51 -1.71 -19.72
N ILE A 50 18.20 -1.91 -19.47
CA ILE A 50 17.12 -1.05 -19.98
C ILE A 50 16.68 0.03 -18.98
N ILE A 51 17.10 -0.05 -17.71
CA ILE A 51 16.59 0.84 -16.64
C ILE A 51 16.80 2.32 -16.95
N LEU A 52 17.90 2.69 -17.58
CA LEU A 52 18.18 4.06 -17.97
C LEU A 52 17.15 4.58 -18.98
N GLY A 53 16.80 3.77 -19.98
CA GLY A 53 15.75 4.12 -20.95
C GLY A 53 14.40 4.30 -20.27
N GLY A 54 14.03 3.38 -19.39
CA GLY A 54 12.78 3.48 -18.61
C GLY A 54 12.73 4.74 -17.75
N ALA A 55 13.81 5.08 -17.04
CA ALA A 55 13.89 6.28 -16.23
C ALA A 55 13.78 7.57 -17.05
N LEU A 56 14.41 7.61 -18.24
CA LEU A 56 14.28 8.76 -19.16
C LEU A 56 12.86 8.94 -19.68
N VAL A 57 12.15 7.85 -19.98
CA VAL A 57 10.73 7.91 -20.38
C VAL A 57 9.88 8.49 -19.25
N ILE A 58 10.04 7.99 -18.02
CA ILE A 58 9.31 8.51 -16.85
C ILE A 58 9.61 10.00 -16.66
N GLN A 59 10.86 10.41 -16.71
CA GLN A 59 11.25 11.83 -16.63
C GLN A 59 10.56 12.67 -17.70
N ALA A 60 10.58 12.21 -18.96
CA ALA A 60 9.97 12.94 -20.06
C ALA A 60 8.46 13.13 -19.88
N VAL A 61 7.76 12.05 -19.43
CA VAL A 61 6.32 12.09 -19.11
C VAL A 61 6.05 13.08 -17.97
N MET A 62 6.78 12.98 -16.85
CA MET A 62 6.58 13.88 -15.72
C MET A 62 6.78 15.35 -16.11
N LYS A 63 7.85 15.66 -16.85
CA LYS A 63 8.12 17.03 -17.34
C LYS A 63 7.05 17.50 -18.33
N ARG A 64 6.58 16.63 -19.21
CA ARG A 64 5.53 16.97 -20.19
C ARG A 64 4.18 17.28 -19.54
N LEU A 65 3.86 16.58 -18.46
CA LEU A 65 2.62 16.77 -17.68
C LEU A 65 2.76 17.85 -16.59
N GLY A 66 3.98 18.34 -16.32
CA GLY A 66 4.21 19.31 -15.25
C GLY A 66 3.98 18.76 -13.85
N VAL A 67 4.18 17.44 -13.65
CA VAL A 67 3.99 16.78 -12.35
C VAL A 67 5.33 16.57 -11.64
N GLU A 68 5.37 16.84 -10.33
CA GLU A 68 6.57 16.73 -9.52
C GLU A 68 6.74 15.36 -8.86
N ALA A 69 5.65 14.59 -8.74
CA ALA A 69 5.66 13.26 -8.17
C ALA A 69 4.67 12.32 -8.87
N LEU A 70 4.95 11.02 -8.78
CA LEU A 70 4.09 9.92 -9.24
C LEU A 70 3.89 8.95 -8.07
N THR A 71 2.66 8.47 -7.90
CA THR A 71 2.38 7.38 -6.97
C THR A 71 2.52 6.04 -7.68
N VAL A 72 3.33 5.15 -7.13
CA VAL A 72 3.54 3.81 -7.69
C VAL A 72 2.34 2.93 -7.36
N ALA A 73 1.75 2.33 -8.39
CA ALA A 73 0.74 1.29 -8.24
C ALA A 73 1.35 -0.09 -8.56
N VAL A 74 1.03 -1.10 -7.75
CA VAL A 74 1.43 -2.49 -8.04
C VAL A 74 0.49 -3.17 -9.03
N ASN A 75 -0.74 -2.68 -9.14
CA ASN A 75 -1.69 -3.13 -10.15
C ASN A 75 -1.36 -2.49 -11.50
N GLY A 76 -1.31 -3.31 -12.53
CA GLY A 76 -0.97 -2.88 -13.87
C GLY A 76 -2.17 -2.81 -14.82
N LEU A 77 -1.89 -2.58 -16.08
CA LEU A 77 -2.90 -2.49 -17.14
C LEU A 77 -3.77 -3.76 -17.24
N ARG A 78 -3.18 -4.94 -17.00
CA ARG A 78 -3.92 -6.21 -17.06
C ARG A 78 -5.02 -6.29 -16.02
N GLU A 79 -4.74 -5.88 -14.81
CA GLU A 79 -5.69 -5.83 -13.71
C GLU A 79 -6.80 -4.80 -14.03
N GLY A 80 -6.45 -3.65 -14.59
CA GLY A 80 -7.41 -2.64 -15.04
C GLY A 80 -8.37 -3.17 -16.10
N LEU A 81 -7.84 -3.85 -17.14
CA LEU A 81 -8.66 -4.48 -18.19
C LEU A 81 -9.57 -5.59 -17.64
N PHE A 82 -9.07 -6.38 -16.68
CA PHE A 82 -9.87 -7.40 -16.02
C PHE A 82 -11.07 -6.77 -15.31
N TYR A 83 -10.85 -5.73 -14.52
CA TYR A 83 -11.93 -5.04 -13.80
C TYR A 83 -12.89 -4.34 -14.76
N GLU A 84 -12.41 -3.71 -15.82
CA GLU A 84 -13.26 -3.10 -16.86
C GLU A 84 -14.19 -4.14 -17.50
N TYR A 85 -13.66 -5.33 -17.83
CA TYR A 85 -14.47 -6.41 -18.39
C TYR A 85 -15.52 -6.94 -17.40
N PHE A 86 -15.13 -7.20 -16.14
CA PHE A 86 -16.03 -7.77 -15.14
C PHE A 86 -17.07 -6.79 -14.61
N TRP A 87 -16.71 -5.52 -14.50
CA TRP A 87 -17.60 -4.49 -13.93
C TRP A 87 -18.15 -3.52 -14.97
N GLY A 88 -17.76 -3.64 -16.24
CA GLY A 88 -18.22 -2.77 -17.32
C GLY A 88 -19.73 -2.79 -17.55
N HIS A 89 -20.44 -3.78 -16.99
CA HIS A 89 -21.90 -3.83 -16.98
C HIS A 89 -22.55 -2.98 -15.86
N LEU A 90 -21.77 -2.51 -14.91
CA LEU A 90 -22.25 -1.66 -13.82
C LEU A 90 -22.35 -0.20 -14.30
N VAL A 91 -23.35 0.51 -13.82
CA VAL A 91 -23.53 1.95 -14.10
C VAL A 91 -22.35 2.77 -13.57
N ASP A 92 -21.81 2.37 -12.43
CA ASP A 92 -20.57 2.89 -11.83
C ASP A 92 -19.63 1.70 -11.52
N PRO A 93 -18.65 1.43 -12.38
CA PRO A 93 -17.70 0.33 -12.19
C PRO A 93 -16.66 0.60 -11.10
N VAL A 94 -16.67 1.78 -10.51
CA VAL A 94 -15.74 2.16 -9.44
C VAL A 94 -16.34 1.82 -8.09
N ILE A 95 -15.55 1.15 -7.24
CA ILE A 95 -15.93 0.91 -5.84
C ILE A 95 -15.83 2.25 -5.10
N SER A 96 -16.97 2.82 -4.73
CA SER A 96 -17.05 4.15 -4.10
C SER A 96 -16.31 4.23 -2.75
N ASP A 97 -16.33 3.14 -1.98
CA ASP A 97 -15.59 3.02 -0.71
C ASP A 97 -14.56 1.88 -0.79
N ILE A 98 -13.45 2.16 -1.46
CA ILE A 98 -12.36 1.20 -1.66
C ILE A 98 -11.70 0.79 -0.34
N ARG A 99 -11.68 1.68 0.67
CA ARG A 99 -11.06 1.42 1.99
C ARG A 99 -11.86 0.36 2.74
N SER A 100 -13.16 0.58 2.96
CA SER A 100 -14.03 -0.41 3.60
C SER A 100 -14.11 -1.72 2.82
N PHE A 101 -14.16 -1.64 1.49
CA PHE A 101 -14.14 -2.83 0.64
C PHE A 101 -12.86 -3.64 0.85
N GLY A 102 -11.69 -3.00 0.83
CA GLY A 102 -10.39 -3.66 1.01
C GLY A 102 -10.28 -4.35 2.37
N VAL A 103 -10.66 -3.66 3.45
CA VAL A 103 -10.68 -4.21 4.82
C VAL A 103 -11.59 -5.43 4.92
N LEU A 104 -12.84 -5.32 4.47
CA LEU A 104 -13.79 -6.42 4.57
C LEU A 104 -13.45 -7.58 3.64
N ASN A 105 -12.87 -7.33 2.48
CA ASN A 105 -12.42 -8.36 1.56
C ASN A 105 -11.27 -9.16 2.17
N LEU A 106 -10.27 -8.49 2.74
CA LEU A 106 -9.15 -9.14 3.42
C LEU A 106 -9.65 -9.95 4.63
N ALA A 107 -10.53 -9.36 5.45
CA ALA A 107 -11.12 -10.04 6.59
C ALA A 107 -11.86 -11.33 6.20
N ARG A 108 -12.63 -11.30 5.11
CA ARG A 108 -13.33 -12.48 4.59
C ARG A 108 -12.38 -13.54 4.04
N MET A 109 -11.34 -13.13 3.35
CA MET A 109 -10.31 -14.01 2.79
C MET A 109 -9.66 -14.87 3.88
N TYR A 110 -9.44 -14.29 5.05
CA TYR A 110 -8.87 -14.97 6.23
C TYR A 110 -9.91 -15.44 7.24
N HIS A 111 -11.18 -15.59 6.82
CA HIS A 111 -12.26 -16.17 7.64
C HIS A 111 -12.45 -15.54 9.01
N TYR A 112 -12.35 -14.20 9.10
CA TYR A 112 -12.44 -13.48 10.37
C TYR A 112 -13.75 -13.77 11.15
N GLN A 113 -13.69 -13.70 12.45
CA GLN A 113 -14.85 -13.85 13.32
C GLN A 113 -15.72 -12.58 13.30
N LYS A 114 -16.65 -12.50 12.34
CA LYS A 114 -17.44 -11.29 12.05
C LYS A 114 -18.09 -10.68 13.29
N THR A 115 -18.69 -11.50 14.16
CA THR A 115 -19.40 -11.02 15.37
C THR A 115 -18.41 -10.40 16.34
N HIS A 116 -17.29 -11.08 16.62
CA HIS A 116 -16.23 -10.59 17.49
C HIS A 116 -15.62 -9.28 16.95
N ALA A 117 -15.12 -9.30 15.73
CA ALA A 117 -14.48 -8.15 15.11
C ALA A 117 -15.38 -6.89 15.05
N ASN A 118 -16.68 -7.07 14.75
CA ASN A 118 -17.63 -5.95 14.78
C ASN A 118 -17.88 -5.44 16.19
N HIS A 119 -17.88 -6.30 17.19
CA HIS A 119 -18.02 -5.89 18.58
C HIS A 119 -16.79 -5.10 19.06
N VAL A 120 -15.58 -5.60 18.74
CA VAL A 120 -14.32 -4.88 19.02
C VAL A 120 -14.33 -3.51 18.34
N ARG A 121 -14.68 -3.44 17.05
CA ARG A 121 -14.80 -2.19 16.31
C ARG A 121 -15.79 -1.21 16.98
N PHE A 122 -16.94 -1.71 17.44
CA PHE A 122 -17.92 -0.88 18.13
C PHE A 122 -17.37 -0.31 19.43
N LEU A 123 -16.75 -1.14 20.26
CA LEU A 123 -16.18 -0.71 21.55
C LEU A 123 -15.01 0.27 21.33
N ALA A 124 -14.07 -0.05 20.43
CA ALA A 124 -12.95 0.82 20.11
C ALA A 124 -13.42 2.19 19.59
N GLY A 125 -14.41 2.22 18.71
CA GLY A 125 -14.99 3.46 18.21
C GLY A 125 -15.64 4.29 19.32
N ARG A 126 -16.37 3.65 20.24
CA ARG A 126 -16.98 4.34 21.41
C ARG A 126 -15.91 4.93 22.34
N MET A 127 -14.84 4.18 22.61
CA MET A 127 -13.72 4.69 23.42
C MET A 127 -13.01 5.85 22.72
N PHE A 128 -12.75 5.75 21.44
CA PHE A 128 -12.16 6.81 20.64
C PHE A 128 -12.97 8.10 20.71
N ASP A 129 -14.29 8.00 20.48
CA ASP A 129 -15.19 9.16 20.49
C ASP A 129 -15.27 9.82 21.90
N GLN A 130 -15.25 9.02 22.98
CA GLN A 130 -15.27 9.53 24.36
C GLN A 130 -13.93 10.18 24.75
N LEU A 131 -12.82 9.71 24.22
CA LEU A 131 -11.48 10.23 24.50
C LEU A 131 -11.05 11.35 23.55
N ALA A 132 -11.92 11.77 22.62
CA ALA A 132 -11.62 12.82 21.64
C ALA A 132 -11.07 14.12 22.27
N PRO A 133 -11.56 14.59 23.45
CA PRO A 133 -11.00 15.77 24.11
C PRO A 133 -9.54 15.59 24.58
N LEU A 134 -9.10 14.35 24.79
CA LEU A 134 -7.74 14.05 25.26
C LEU A 134 -6.74 13.87 24.11
N HIS A 135 -7.14 13.15 23.06
CA HIS A 135 -6.21 12.83 21.96
C HIS A 135 -6.27 13.83 20.80
N GLY A 136 -7.37 14.54 20.59
CA GLY A 136 -7.51 15.55 19.53
C GLY A 136 -7.50 14.99 18.10
N TYR A 137 -7.57 13.66 17.92
CA TYR A 137 -7.64 13.02 16.59
C TYR A 137 -9.02 13.16 15.95
N GLY A 138 -9.07 13.01 14.62
CA GLY A 138 -10.27 13.19 13.83
C GLY A 138 -10.81 11.91 13.17
N ALA A 139 -11.60 12.11 12.13
CA ALA A 139 -12.28 11.03 11.42
C ALA A 139 -11.28 10.08 10.69
N ALA A 140 -10.13 10.61 10.23
CA ALA A 140 -9.12 9.81 9.55
C ALA A 140 -8.51 8.75 10.48
N GLU A 141 -8.13 9.12 11.70
CA GLU A 141 -7.57 8.19 12.69
C GLU A 141 -8.63 7.21 13.20
N ARG A 142 -9.88 7.70 13.31
CA ARG A 142 -11.01 6.84 13.66
C ARG A 142 -11.27 5.75 12.61
N ASP A 143 -11.08 6.06 11.34
CA ASP A 143 -11.18 5.09 10.25
C ASP A 143 -10.06 4.04 10.32
N LEU A 144 -8.82 4.46 10.62
CA LEU A 144 -7.70 3.54 10.84
C LEU A 144 -7.96 2.59 12.01
N LEU A 145 -8.46 3.12 13.13
CA LEU A 145 -8.84 2.31 14.29
C LEU A 145 -9.94 1.30 13.96
N ALA A 146 -10.93 1.72 13.17
CA ALA A 146 -12.00 0.82 12.72
C ALA A 146 -11.48 -0.32 11.84
N ALA A 147 -10.54 -0.03 10.94
CA ALA A 147 -9.86 -1.02 10.11
C ALA A 147 -9.03 -1.99 10.96
N ALA A 148 -8.20 -1.46 11.88
CA ALA A 148 -7.41 -2.26 12.81
C ALA A 148 -8.29 -3.20 13.65
N ALA A 149 -9.41 -2.69 14.19
CA ALA A 149 -10.34 -3.48 14.98
C ALA A 149 -11.03 -4.61 14.19
N ILE A 150 -11.22 -4.47 12.88
CA ILE A 150 -11.75 -5.56 12.04
C ILE A 150 -10.67 -6.61 11.75
N LEU A 151 -9.41 -6.21 11.65
CA LEU A 151 -8.32 -7.03 11.13
C LEU A 151 -7.39 -7.60 12.23
N HIS A 152 -7.60 -7.23 13.50
CA HIS A 152 -6.66 -7.53 14.59
C HIS A 152 -6.38 -9.02 14.78
N ASP A 153 -7.37 -9.88 14.53
CA ASP A 153 -7.30 -11.33 14.77
C ASP A 153 -7.06 -12.17 13.50
N LEU A 154 -6.70 -11.56 12.36
CA LEU A 154 -6.47 -12.30 11.11
C LEU A 154 -5.43 -13.40 11.26
N GLY A 155 -4.43 -13.19 12.11
CA GLY A 155 -3.35 -14.15 12.36
C GLY A 155 -3.80 -15.44 13.02
N THR A 156 -4.98 -15.48 13.63
CA THR A 156 -5.54 -16.69 14.25
C THR A 156 -5.73 -17.84 13.25
N VAL A 157 -5.84 -17.56 11.95
CA VAL A 157 -5.89 -18.57 10.88
C VAL A 157 -4.58 -19.35 10.75
N ILE A 158 -3.45 -18.75 11.14
CA ILE A 158 -2.13 -19.39 11.17
C ILE A 158 -1.93 -20.13 12.49
N GLY A 159 -2.24 -19.47 13.60
CA GLY A 159 -2.11 -20.00 14.96
C GLY A 159 -2.61 -19.00 15.97
N TYR A 160 -3.10 -19.50 17.10
CA TYR A 160 -3.56 -18.63 18.18
C TYR A 160 -2.38 -17.97 18.91
N ASP A 161 -1.30 -18.73 19.11
CA ASP A 161 -0.08 -18.19 19.69
C ASP A 161 0.57 -17.17 18.73
N ALA A 162 0.92 -16.00 19.26
CA ALA A 162 1.49 -14.89 18.49
C ALA A 162 0.62 -14.43 17.29
N HIS A 163 -0.72 -14.54 17.40
CA HIS A 163 -1.65 -14.13 16.32
C HIS A 163 -1.54 -12.64 15.97
N ASP A 164 -1.11 -11.79 16.89
CA ASP A 164 -0.75 -10.40 16.67
C ASP A 164 0.37 -10.25 15.64
N VAL A 165 1.49 -10.97 15.81
CA VAL A 165 2.62 -11.00 14.87
C VAL A 165 2.20 -11.59 13.52
N HIS A 166 1.36 -12.62 13.54
CA HIS A 166 0.81 -13.20 12.31
C HIS A 166 -0.11 -12.21 11.59
N SER A 167 -0.99 -11.50 12.31
CA SER A 167 -1.85 -10.46 11.74
C SER A 167 -1.02 -9.34 11.12
N GLN A 168 0.00 -8.85 11.82
CA GLN A 168 0.93 -7.85 11.28
C GLN A 168 1.59 -8.31 9.97
N THR A 169 2.08 -9.56 9.95
CA THR A 169 2.71 -10.14 8.75
C THR A 169 1.74 -10.23 7.59
N LEU A 170 0.51 -10.69 7.82
CA LEU A 170 -0.52 -10.77 6.79
C LEU A 170 -0.88 -9.39 6.24
N LEU A 171 -1.11 -8.40 7.11
CA LEU A 171 -1.50 -7.04 6.73
C LEU A 171 -0.43 -6.32 5.92
N THR A 172 0.83 -6.40 6.37
CA THR A 172 1.94 -5.73 5.69
C THR A 172 2.28 -6.33 4.33
N ASN A 173 1.99 -7.63 4.11
CA ASN A 173 2.23 -8.31 2.84
C ASN A 173 1.03 -8.28 1.87
N ALA A 174 -0.19 -8.36 2.38
CA ALA A 174 -1.39 -8.33 1.55
C ALA A 174 -1.67 -6.95 0.95
N GLY A 175 -1.34 -5.89 1.72
CA GLY A 175 -1.70 -4.52 1.39
C GLY A 175 -3.21 -4.27 1.56
N LEU A 176 -3.57 -3.00 1.64
CA LEU A 176 -4.97 -2.56 1.75
C LEU A 176 -5.23 -1.49 0.70
N PRO A 177 -6.10 -1.74 -0.30
CA PRO A 177 -6.46 -0.74 -1.28
C PRO A 177 -7.02 0.53 -0.63
N GLY A 178 -6.60 1.70 -1.11
CA GLY A 178 -7.05 3.00 -0.59
C GLY A 178 -6.34 3.46 0.69
N TYR A 179 -5.42 2.67 1.25
CA TYR A 179 -4.57 3.05 2.37
C TYR A 179 -3.13 3.28 1.91
N SER A 180 -2.51 4.33 2.44
CA SER A 180 -1.08 4.57 2.24
C SER A 180 -0.23 3.55 3.01
N PRO A 181 1.05 3.37 2.65
CA PRO A 181 1.96 2.49 3.38
C PRO A 181 2.07 2.80 4.87
N ARG A 182 2.06 4.09 5.23
CA ARG A 182 2.07 4.53 6.63
C ARG A 182 0.80 4.10 7.37
N GLU A 183 -0.36 4.27 6.74
CA GLU A 183 -1.63 3.85 7.33
C GLU A 183 -1.70 2.33 7.50
N ILE A 184 -1.22 1.55 6.51
CA ILE A 184 -1.14 0.09 6.62
C ILE A 184 -0.25 -0.32 7.79
N ALA A 185 0.90 0.32 7.97
CA ALA A 185 1.78 0.07 9.11
C ALA A 185 1.10 0.39 10.44
N LEU A 186 0.33 1.48 10.53
CA LEU A 186 -0.44 1.84 11.73
C LEU A 186 -1.58 0.85 12.03
N ILE A 187 -2.26 0.35 11.01
CA ILE A 187 -3.32 -0.66 11.17
C ILE A 187 -2.72 -2.00 11.64
N ALA A 188 -1.48 -2.28 11.27
CA ALA A 188 -0.79 -3.54 11.54
C ALA A 188 -0.03 -3.57 12.89
N LEU A 189 0.00 -2.45 13.64
CA LEU A 189 0.59 -2.37 14.98
C LEU A 189 -0.32 -3.03 16.03
#